data_32c23fb8dff9ef3782011d06083bc4fc
#
_entry.id   32c23fb8dff9ef3782011d06083bc4fc
#
_cell.length_a   1.000
_cell.length_b   1.000
_cell.length_c   1.000
_cell.angle_alpha   90.00
_cell.angle_beta   90.00
_cell.angle_gamma   90.00
#
_symmetry.space_group_name_H-M   'P 1'
#
loop_
_entity.id
_entity.type
_entity.pdbx_description
1 polymer ?
#
loop_
_entity_poly.entity_id
_entity_poly.type
_entity_poly.pdbx_seq_one_letter_code
_entity_poly.pdbx_strand_id
1 'polypeptide(L)'
;MNILFTLCGRAGSKGVKGKNARDFLDIPLAWYSIAGISLYIEKYGSSENTYDVVVNTDSQDLMNIMDSAKGVAVTKLWRDSSLAGDKVSKVDVIKDCLLRAEKEFGKAYDMVVDLDITSPLRTVEDIKNAIDRKIARNDVRAVFSVANSRRNPYFNMVTKKGDFYDLAFPSHYTTRQEAPVFYDMNASIYAYSSIALKEIEPAILLDEKCDAIVMDDTGVLDIDSEEDYELMQVIAKFLFENKEKYHEVYQLAQSWR
;
A
#
# COMPACT_ATOMS: atom_id res chain seq x y z
N MET A 1 11.81 18.72 -2.08
CA MET A 1 11.14 17.71 -2.94
C MET A 1 9.64 17.88 -2.84
N ASN A 2 8.93 17.65 -3.95
CA ASN A 2 7.48 17.60 -3.98
C ASN A 2 7.03 16.12 -3.94
N ILE A 3 6.34 15.71 -2.88
CA ILE A 3 5.89 14.33 -2.66
C ILE A 3 4.37 14.29 -2.75
N LEU A 4 3.84 13.42 -3.59
CA LEU A 4 2.42 13.16 -3.72
C LEU A 4 2.08 11.83 -3.03
N PHE A 5 1.20 11.85 -2.03
CA PHE A 5 0.59 10.64 -1.50
C PHE A 5 -0.70 10.32 -2.24
N THR A 6 -0.90 9.06 -2.59
CA THR A 6 -2.12 8.59 -3.26
C THR A 6 -2.82 7.51 -2.45
N LEU A 7 -4.15 7.58 -2.39
CA LEU A 7 -5.04 6.59 -1.81
C LEU A 7 -6.03 6.17 -2.89
N CYS A 8 -5.93 4.93 -3.37
CA CYS A 8 -6.72 4.44 -4.49
C CYS A 8 -7.72 3.36 -4.03
N GLY A 9 -9.02 3.71 -3.96
CA GLY A 9 -10.08 2.78 -3.56
C GLY A 9 -11.24 2.79 -4.53
N ARG A 10 -11.56 1.64 -5.19
CA ARG A 10 -12.75 1.52 -6.05
C ARG A 10 -13.98 1.10 -5.25
N ALA A 11 -15.19 1.45 -5.73
CA ALA A 11 -16.46 1.04 -5.13
C ALA A 11 -16.71 -0.47 -5.27
N GLY A 12 -16.35 -1.05 -6.42
CA GLY A 12 -16.62 -2.44 -6.78
C GLY A 12 -15.60 -3.43 -6.26
N SER A 13 -15.61 -3.77 -4.97
CA SER A 13 -14.77 -4.84 -4.40
C SER A 13 -15.50 -6.18 -4.46
N LYS A 14 -14.88 -7.23 -5.04
CA LYS A 14 -15.51 -8.57 -5.22
C LYS A 14 -15.44 -9.43 -3.97
N GLY A 15 -14.33 -9.43 -3.26
CA GLY A 15 -14.13 -10.27 -2.08
C GLY A 15 -14.86 -9.74 -0.86
N VAL A 16 -14.65 -8.46 -0.52
CA VAL A 16 -15.30 -7.77 0.59
C VAL A 16 -16.11 -6.60 0.05
N LYS A 17 -17.43 -6.64 0.17
CA LYS A 17 -18.31 -5.60 -0.38
C LYS A 17 -18.03 -4.25 0.28
N GLY A 18 -17.77 -3.23 -0.55
CA GLY A 18 -17.50 -1.87 -0.07
C GLY A 18 -16.25 -1.73 0.79
N LYS A 19 -15.29 -2.66 0.67
CA LYS A 19 -14.10 -2.82 1.52
C LYS A 19 -13.42 -1.49 1.91
N ASN A 20 -13.21 -0.59 0.94
CA ASN A 20 -12.50 0.68 1.17
C ASN A 20 -13.29 1.71 2.00
N ALA A 21 -14.61 1.52 2.14
CA ALA A 21 -15.49 2.39 2.91
C ALA A 21 -15.99 1.74 4.20
N ARG A 22 -15.48 0.56 4.57
CA ARG A 22 -15.86 -0.14 5.81
C ARG A 22 -15.10 0.41 7.02
N ASP A 23 -15.70 0.19 8.18
CA ASP A 23 -15.02 0.42 9.46
C ASP A 23 -14.13 -0.78 9.79
N PHE A 24 -12.97 -0.51 10.34
CA PHE A 24 -12.02 -1.48 10.86
C PHE A 24 -11.75 -1.16 12.33
N LEU A 25 -12.14 -2.03 13.24
CA LEU A 25 -12.18 -1.74 14.69
C LEU A 25 -12.94 -0.44 15.00
N ASP A 26 -14.14 -0.29 14.42
CA ASP A 26 -15.03 0.88 14.54
C ASP A 26 -14.44 2.22 14.07
N ILE A 27 -13.41 2.20 13.24
CA ILE A 27 -12.77 3.35 12.62
C ILE A 27 -12.79 3.16 11.11
N PRO A 28 -13.18 4.15 10.28
CA PRO A 28 -13.11 4.01 8.84
C PRO A 28 -11.73 3.54 8.37
N LEU A 29 -11.69 2.43 7.64
CA LEU A 29 -10.43 1.77 7.22
C LEU A 29 -9.46 2.74 6.54
N ALA A 30 -9.96 3.66 5.73
CA ALA A 30 -9.16 4.66 5.05
C ALA A 30 -8.47 5.66 5.99
N TRP A 31 -9.00 5.87 7.19
CA TRP A 31 -8.39 6.80 8.15
C TRP A 31 -7.04 6.35 8.67
N TYR A 32 -6.78 5.03 8.71
CA TYR A 32 -5.45 4.51 9.08
C TYR A 32 -4.36 4.97 8.11
N SER A 33 -4.64 5.01 6.81
CA SER A 33 -3.69 5.53 5.83
C SER A 33 -3.49 7.05 5.97
N ILE A 34 -4.56 7.82 6.20
CA ILE A 34 -4.47 9.27 6.42
C ILE A 34 -3.72 9.58 7.71
N ALA A 35 -3.98 8.84 8.79
CA ALA A 35 -3.28 8.99 10.07
C ALA A 35 -1.78 8.69 9.92
N GLY A 36 -1.43 7.63 9.19
CA GLY A 36 -0.04 7.30 8.88
C GLY A 36 0.68 8.41 8.11
N ILE A 37 0.03 9.00 7.09
CA ILE A 37 0.58 10.13 6.33
C ILE A 37 0.73 11.36 7.24
N SER A 38 -0.28 11.68 8.04
CA SER A 38 -0.26 12.84 8.95
C SER A 38 0.90 12.74 9.94
N LEU A 39 1.07 11.58 10.58
CA LEU A 39 2.17 11.33 11.51
C LEU A 39 3.53 11.32 10.81
N TYR A 40 3.61 10.81 9.59
CA TYR A 40 4.85 10.87 8.82
C TYR A 40 5.25 12.33 8.56
N ILE A 41 4.33 13.17 8.11
CA ILE A 41 4.59 14.58 7.83
C ILE A 41 4.96 15.32 9.12
N GLU A 42 4.26 15.05 10.22
CA GLU A 42 4.56 15.66 11.53
C GLU A 42 5.95 15.31 12.06
N LYS A 43 6.32 14.02 11.99
CA LYS A 43 7.56 13.52 12.61
C LYS A 43 8.80 13.67 11.73
N TYR A 44 8.64 13.47 10.42
CA TYR A 44 9.74 13.34 9.46
C TYR A 44 9.66 14.32 8.30
N GLY A 45 8.59 15.13 8.24
CA GLY A 45 8.44 16.15 7.22
C GLY A 45 9.54 17.21 7.33
N SER A 46 10.10 17.61 6.17
CA SER A 46 11.05 18.71 6.08
C SER A 46 10.33 19.95 5.56
N SER A 47 10.70 21.13 6.09
CA SER A 47 10.21 22.42 5.58
C SER A 47 10.64 22.72 4.14
N GLU A 48 11.64 21.99 3.62
CA GLU A 48 12.09 22.08 2.24
C GLU A 48 11.26 21.20 1.28
N ASN A 49 10.39 20.35 1.83
CA ASN A 49 9.53 19.46 1.07
C ASN A 49 8.09 19.96 1.07
N THR A 50 7.35 19.63 0.02
CA THR A 50 5.90 19.81 -0.02
C THR A 50 5.22 18.46 -0.08
N TYR A 51 4.06 18.34 0.55
CA TYR A 51 3.29 17.11 0.64
C TYR A 51 1.85 17.40 0.25
N ASP A 52 1.36 16.68 -0.75
CA ASP A 52 -0.06 16.71 -1.12
C ASP A 52 -0.61 15.29 -1.03
N VAL A 53 -1.87 15.18 -0.68
CA VAL A 53 -2.57 13.89 -0.58
C VAL A 53 -3.78 13.91 -1.46
N VAL A 54 -3.91 12.90 -2.32
CA VAL A 54 -5.10 12.72 -3.16
C VAL A 54 -5.73 11.36 -2.92
N VAL A 55 -7.06 11.31 -2.94
CA VAL A 55 -7.83 10.07 -3.03
C VAL A 55 -8.45 9.95 -4.41
N ASN A 56 -8.32 8.79 -5.05
CA ASN A 56 -8.96 8.48 -6.32
C ASN A 56 -9.98 7.35 -6.13
N THR A 57 -11.26 7.66 -6.29
CA THR A 57 -12.34 6.71 -6.06
C THR A 57 -13.58 7.02 -6.90
N ASP A 58 -14.34 5.98 -7.22
CA ASP A 58 -15.71 6.02 -7.74
C ASP A 58 -16.77 5.69 -6.67
N SER A 59 -16.37 5.71 -5.38
CA SER A 59 -17.26 5.47 -4.23
C SER A 59 -17.61 6.79 -3.54
N GLN A 60 -18.90 7.13 -3.52
CA GLN A 60 -19.40 8.30 -2.78
C GLN A 60 -19.18 8.12 -1.26
N ASP A 61 -19.32 6.90 -0.75
CA ASP A 61 -19.09 6.61 0.67
C ASP A 61 -17.65 6.89 1.07
N LEU A 62 -16.69 6.47 0.23
CA LEU A 62 -15.27 6.77 0.49
C LEU A 62 -14.99 8.28 0.41
N MET A 63 -15.61 9.00 -0.55
CA MET A 63 -15.50 10.47 -0.60
C MET A 63 -15.99 11.14 0.69
N ASN A 64 -17.12 10.68 1.24
CA ASN A 64 -17.69 11.21 2.48
C ASN A 64 -16.79 10.89 3.70
N ILE A 65 -16.17 9.72 3.73
CA ILE A 65 -15.20 9.32 4.76
C ILE A 65 -13.98 10.25 4.75
N MET A 66 -13.50 10.64 3.55
CA MET A 66 -12.39 11.59 3.43
C MET A 66 -12.74 12.98 3.98
N ASP A 67 -13.99 13.43 3.86
CA ASP A 67 -14.43 14.73 4.41
C ASP A 67 -14.43 14.77 5.93
N SER A 68 -14.57 13.63 6.57
CA SER A 68 -14.61 13.53 8.04
C SER A 68 -13.25 13.24 8.69
N ALA A 69 -12.21 12.93 7.91
CA ALA A 69 -10.85 12.79 8.42
C ALA A 69 -10.29 14.15 8.89
N LYS A 70 -9.59 14.16 10.04
CA LYS A 70 -9.08 15.41 10.65
C LYS A 70 -7.56 15.59 10.51
N GLY A 71 -6.89 14.70 9.83
CA GLY A 71 -5.43 14.80 9.63
C GLY A 71 -5.05 15.76 8.50
N VAL A 72 -4.11 15.32 7.68
CA VAL A 72 -3.68 16.06 6.50
C VAL A 72 -4.86 16.27 5.53
N ALA A 73 -4.88 17.44 4.85
CA ALA A 73 -5.89 17.73 3.84
C ALA A 73 -5.80 16.74 2.67
N VAL A 74 -6.95 16.19 2.26
CA VAL A 74 -7.05 15.22 1.17
C VAL A 74 -7.84 15.82 0.01
N THR A 75 -7.21 15.92 -1.17
CA THR A 75 -7.90 16.33 -2.40
C THR A 75 -8.57 15.12 -3.03
N LYS A 76 -9.86 15.26 -3.33
CA LYS A 76 -10.69 14.18 -3.85
C LYS A 76 -10.73 14.21 -5.38
N LEU A 77 -10.34 13.11 -6.00
CA LEU A 77 -10.36 12.89 -7.43
C LEU A 77 -11.40 11.82 -7.76
N TRP A 78 -12.52 12.21 -8.36
CA TRP A 78 -13.47 11.22 -8.84
C TRP A 78 -12.82 10.35 -9.92
N ARG A 79 -12.88 9.03 -9.74
CA ARG A 79 -12.29 8.07 -10.68
C ARG A 79 -13.08 8.02 -11.97
N ASP A 80 -12.39 8.16 -13.11
CA ASP A 80 -13.01 7.95 -14.40
C ASP A 80 -13.47 6.49 -14.55
N SER A 81 -14.61 6.29 -15.22
CA SER A 81 -15.19 4.96 -15.43
C SER A 81 -14.27 4.02 -16.20
N SER A 82 -13.42 4.54 -17.08
CA SER A 82 -12.41 3.77 -17.80
C SER A 82 -11.33 3.18 -16.87
N LEU A 83 -11.14 3.78 -15.69
CA LEU A 83 -10.17 3.35 -14.65
C LEU A 83 -10.83 2.55 -13.51
N ALA A 84 -12.13 2.29 -13.56
CA ALA A 84 -12.86 1.57 -12.52
C ALA A 84 -13.00 0.06 -12.77
N GLY A 85 -12.60 -0.42 -13.95
CA GLY A 85 -12.75 -1.82 -14.38
C GLY A 85 -11.83 -2.80 -13.62
N ASP A 86 -12.25 -4.07 -13.56
CA ASP A 86 -11.49 -5.16 -12.87
C ASP A 86 -10.13 -5.48 -13.51
N LYS A 87 -9.92 -5.10 -14.75
CA LYS A 87 -8.67 -5.36 -15.48
C LYS A 87 -7.75 -4.14 -15.55
N VAL A 88 -8.14 -3.04 -14.92
CA VAL A 88 -7.33 -1.82 -14.90
C VAL A 88 -6.19 -2.01 -13.90
N SER A 89 -4.99 -1.70 -14.34
CA SER A 89 -3.80 -1.72 -13.48
C SER A 89 -3.91 -0.63 -12.41
N LYS A 90 -3.55 -0.95 -11.16
CA LYS A 90 -3.44 0.06 -10.09
C LYS A 90 -2.45 1.18 -10.47
N VAL A 91 -1.42 0.85 -11.24
CA VAL A 91 -0.42 1.82 -11.73
C VAL A 91 -1.05 2.87 -12.62
N ASP A 92 -1.99 2.49 -13.50
CA ASP A 92 -2.69 3.46 -14.36
C ASP A 92 -3.52 4.43 -13.54
N VAL A 93 -4.14 3.95 -12.45
CA VAL A 93 -4.88 4.81 -11.52
C VAL A 93 -3.95 5.77 -10.77
N ILE A 94 -2.79 5.29 -10.31
CA ILE A 94 -1.78 6.13 -9.64
C ILE A 94 -1.19 7.16 -10.61
N LYS A 95 -0.96 6.78 -11.87
CA LYS A 95 -0.52 7.70 -12.94
C LYS A 95 -1.57 8.79 -13.20
N ASP A 96 -2.85 8.44 -13.25
CA ASP A 96 -3.95 9.42 -13.34
C ASP A 96 -3.95 10.39 -12.15
N CYS A 97 -3.76 9.88 -10.93
CA CYS A 97 -3.61 10.71 -9.73
C CYS A 97 -2.48 11.72 -9.89
N LEU A 98 -1.30 11.27 -10.33
CA LEU A 98 -0.14 12.14 -10.54
C LEU A 98 -0.44 13.26 -11.55
N LEU A 99 -0.94 12.90 -12.73
CA LEU A 99 -1.20 13.87 -13.80
C LEU A 99 -2.27 14.91 -13.42
N ARG A 100 -3.30 14.47 -12.70
CA ARG A 100 -4.36 15.36 -12.22
C ARG A 100 -3.90 16.23 -11.07
N ALA A 101 -3.11 15.68 -10.14
CA ALA A 101 -2.54 16.46 -9.05
C ALA A 101 -1.57 17.53 -9.58
N GLU A 102 -0.72 17.23 -10.56
CA GLU A 102 0.16 18.23 -11.18
C GLU A 102 -0.62 19.38 -11.79
N LYS A 103 -1.75 19.09 -12.45
CA LYS A 103 -2.64 20.10 -13.01
C LYS A 103 -3.35 20.91 -11.93
N GLU A 104 -3.87 20.25 -10.89
CA GLU A 104 -4.63 20.88 -9.81
C GLU A 104 -3.77 21.82 -8.98
N PHE A 105 -2.57 21.36 -8.59
CA PHE A 105 -1.64 22.12 -7.74
C PHE A 105 -0.63 22.97 -8.50
N GLY A 106 -0.60 22.89 -9.84
CA GLY A 106 0.28 23.70 -10.69
C GLY A 106 1.77 23.44 -10.47
N LYS A 107 2.15 22.22 -10.04
CA LYS A 107 3.56 21.85 -9.77
C LYS A 107 3.85 20.41 -10.19
N ALA A 108 5.11 20.12 -10.51
CA ALA A 108 5.58 18.77 -10.74
C ALA A 108 5.93 18.08 -9.41
N TYR A 109 5.77 16.77 -9.35
CA TYR A 109 6.19 15.93 -8.21
C TYR A 109 7.46 15.17 -8.54
N ASP A 110 8.32 15.00 -7.53
CA ASP A 110 9.53 14.19 -7.60
C ASP A 110 9.22 12.72 -7.34
N MET A 111 8.28 12.46 -6.42
CA MET A 111 7.93 11.12 -5.94
C MET A 111 6.42 11.00 -5.74
N VAL A 112 5.88 9.81 -6.05
CA VAL A 112 4.50 9.41 -5.70
C VAL A 112 4.58 8.26 -4.73
N VAL A 113 3.91 8.40 -3.57
CA VAL A 113 3.82 7.36 -2.54
C VAL A 113 2.38 6.88 -2.43
N ASP A 114 2.12 5.68 -2.96
CA ASP A 114 0.81 5.06 -2.87
C ASP A 114 0.71 4.21 -1.60
N LEU A 115 -0.34 4.45 -0.82
CA LEU A 115 -0.66 3.67 0.36
C LEU A 115 -1.97 2.92 0.15
N ASP A 116 -1.93 1.59 0.24
CA ASP A 116 -3.16 0.81 0.10
C ASP A 116 -4.07 1.02 1.31
N ILE A 117 -5.35 1.29 1.03
CA ILE A 117 -6.38 1.47 2.05
C ILE A 117 -6.61 0.17 2.84
N THR A 118 -6.45 -0.97 2.17
CA THR A 118 -6.73 -2.29 2.76
C THR A 118 -5.57 -2.88 3.57
N SER A 119 -4.53 -2.08 3.81
CA SER A 119 -3.37 -2.45 4.63
C SER A 119 -3.26 -1.54 5.87
N PRO A 120 -4.15 -1.67 6.87
CA PRO A 120 -4.18 -0.80 8.05
C PRO A 120 -3.02 -1.03 9.04
N LEU A 121 -2.34 -2.18 8.96
CA LEU A 121 -1.25 -2.57 9.85
C LEU A 121 0.11 -2.07 9.37
N ARG A 122 0.15 -0.84 8.89
CA ARG A 122 1.35 -0.13 8.45
C ARG A 122 1.79 0.84 9.54
N THR A 123 3.08 0.86 9.86
CA THR A 123 3.65 1.81 10.80
C THR A 123 4.10 3.10 10.09
N VAL A 124 4.29 4.16 10.86
CA VAL A 124 4.86 5.42 10.32
C VAL A 124 6.29 5.20 9.83
N GLU A 125 7.04 4.34 10.52
CA GLU A 125 8.41 3.98 10.16
C GLU A 125 8.47 3.22 8.83
N ASP A 126 7.48 2.40 8.51
CA ASP A 126 7.40 1.72 7.19
C ASP A 126 7.25 2.75 6.06
N ILE A 127 6.43 3.79 6.25
CA ILE A 127 6.27 4.89 5.29
C ILE A 127 7.61 5.62 5.13
N LYS A 128 8.26 5.96 6.24
CA LYS A 128 9.57 6.61 6.24
C LYS A 128 10.62 5.77 5.50
N ASN A 129 10.70 4.49 5.82
CA ASN A 129 11.68 3.58 5.21
C ASN A 129 11.51 3.47 3.70
N ALA A 130 10.26 3.45 3.20
CA ALA A 130 9.99 3.42 1.77
C ALA A 130 10.44 4.71 1.07
N ILE A 131 10.16 5.85 1.67
CA ILE A 131 10.55 7.17 1.13
C ILE A 131 12.07 7.33 1.18
N ASP A 132 12.71 7.06 2.32
CA ASP A 132 14.15 7.16 2.47
C ASP A 132 14.89 6.21 1.52
N ARG A 133 14.39 4.99 1.37
CA ARG A 133 14.96 4.01 0.43
C ARG A 133 14.84 4.50 -1.00
N LYS A 134 13.70 5.10 -1.39
CA LYS A 134 13.51 5.66 -2.72
C LYS A 134 14.42 6.87 -2.96
N ILE A 135 14.64 7.71 -1.96
CA ILE A 135 15.59 8.84 -2.03
C ILE A 135 17.01 8.31 -2.21
N ALA A 136 17.42 7.34 -1.40
CA ALA A 136 18.76 6.74 -1.47
C ALA A 136 19.01 5.97 -2.77
N ARG A 137 17.96 5.44 -3.39
CA ARG A 137 17.97 4.69 -4.64
C ARG A 137 17.23 5.48 -5.73
N ASN A 138 17.81 6.61 -6.12
CA ASN A 138 17.25 7.43 -7.21
C ASN A 138 17.36 6.76 -8.60
N ASP A 139 18.20 5.73 -8.71
CA ASP A 139 18.39 4.89 -9.89
C ASP A 139 17.24 3.90 -10.13
N VAL A 140 16.44 3.58 -9.09
CA VAL A 140 15.31 2.65 -9.25
C VAL A 140 14.01 3.37 -9.60
N ARG A 141 13.14 2.69 -10.34
CA ARG A 141 11.82 3.21 -10.75
C ARG A 141 10.84 3.26 -9.60
N ALA A 142 10.88 2.22 -8.76
CA ALA A 142 10.01 2.11 -7.61
C ALA A 142 10.71 1.39 -6.44
N VAL A 143 10.26 1.74 -5.23
CA VAL A 143 10.49 0.96 -4.01
C VAL A 143 9.12 0.51 -3.52
N PHE A 144 8.98 -0.78 -3.22
CA PHE A 144 7.74 -1.35 -2.71
C PHE A 144 7.95 -2.09 -1.41
N SER A 145 6.88 -2.35 -0.70
CA SER A 145 6.93 -3.09 0.55
C SER A 145 6.71 -4.58 0.35
N VAL A 146 7.46 -5.37 1.13
CA VAL A 146 7.38 -6.83 1.17
C VAL A 146 7.39 -7.33 2.61
N ALA A 147 6.96 -8.57 2.82
CA ALA A 147 7.17 -9.30 4.07
C ALA A 147 8.04 -10.55 3.81
N ASN A 148 8.67 -11.09 4.85
CA ASN A 148 9.40 -12.34 4.73
C ASN A 148 8.43 -13.48 4.37
N SER A 149 8.69 -14.18 3.27
CA SER A 149 7.82 -15.28 2.85
C SER A 149 7.87 -16.45 3.82
N ARG A 150 6.70 -16.93 4.21
CA ARG A 150 6.55 -18.16 4.99
C ARG A 150 6.69 -19.41 4.15
N ARG A 151 6.61 -19.29 2.85
CA ARG A 151 6.70 -20.38 1.88
C ARG A 151 7.89 -20.15 0.96
N ASN A 152 8.35 -21.22 0.32
CA ASN A 152 9.50 -21.15 -0.57
C ASN A 152 9.25 -22.09 -1.76
N PRO A 153 9.30 -21.61 -3.01
CA PRO A 153 9.00 -22.40 -4.20
C PRO A 153 10.00 -23.54 -4.42
N TYR A 154 11.21 -23.46 -3.85
CA TYR A 154 12.21 -24.53 -3.90
C TYR A 154 12.11 -25.53 -2.78
N PHE A 155 11.21 -25.32 -1.80
CA PHE A 155 11.22 -26.14 -0.59
C PHE A 155 9.85 -26.66 -0.16
N ASN A 156 8.80 -25.81 -0.13
CA ASN A 156 7.50 -26.18 0.41
C ASN A 156 6.29 -25.57 -0.30
N MET A 157 6.48 -25.08 -1.54
CA MET A 157 5.40 -24.77 -2.47
C MET A 157 5.35 -25.79 -3.58
N VAL A 158 4.14 -26.25 -3.92
CA VAL A 158 3.93 -27.29 -4.91
C VAL A 158 2.96 -26.84 -6.00
N THR A 159 3.13 -27.37 -7.21
CA THR A 159 2.20 -27.23 -8.33
C THR A 159 1.60 -28.59 -8.68
N LYS A 160 0.36 -28.61 -9.17
CA LYS A 160 -0.28 -29.83 -9.67
C LYS A 160 0.18 -30.10 -11.10
N LYS A 161 0.70 -31.30 -11.34
CA LYS A 161 1.11 -31.80 -12.67
C LYS A 161 0.35 -33.10 -12.98
N GLY A 162 -0.73 -33.00 -13.73
CA GLY A 162 -1.64 -34.14 -13.94
C GLY A 162 -2.28 -34.58 -12.63
N ASP A 163 -2.08 -35.85 -12.27
CA ASP A 163 -2.60 -36.46 -11.04
C ASP A 163 -1.64 -36.34 -9.85
N PHE A 164 -0.47 -35.77 -10.04
CA PHE A 164 0.59 -35.68 -9.03
C PHE A 164 0.88 -34.21 -8.63
N TYR A 165 1.63 -34.05 -7.55
CA TYR A 165 2.16 -32.76 -7.09
C TYR A 165 3.68 -32.81 -7.12
N ASP A 166 4.30 -31.70 -7.51
CA ASP A 166 5.74 -31.52 -7.54
C ASP A 166 6.11 -30.15 -7.00
N LEU A 167 7.37 -29.95 -6.59
CA LEU A 167 7.84 -28.62 -6.15
C LEU A 167 7.58 -27.59 -7.25
N ALA A 168 7.25 -26.36 -6.84
CA ALA A 168 6.99 -25.26 -7.77
C ALA A 168 8.20 -24.99 -8.68
N PHE A 169 9.40 -25.05 -8.11
CA PHE A 169 10.65 -25.02 -8.87
C PHE A 169 11.51 -26.25 -8.54
N PRO A 170 12.23 -26.80 -9.54
CA PRO A 170 13.19 -27.88 -9.31
C PRO A 170 14.20 -27.48 -8.24
N SER A 171 14.45 -28.37 -7.28
CA SER A 171 15.31 -28.06 -6.13
C SER A 171 16.14 -29.27 -5.73
N HIS A 172 17.34 -28.99 -5.25
CA HIS A 172 18.25 -29.94 -4.59
C HIS A 172 18.49 -29.57 -3.12
N TYR A 173 17.82 -28.52 -2.62
CA TYR A 173 17.97 -28.08 -1.22
C TYR A 173 17.29 -29.06 -0.27
N THR A 174 18.01 -29.44 0.77
CA THR A 174 17.51 -30.37 1.81
C THR A 174 16.93 -29.66 3.01
N THR A 175 17.35 -28.40 3.24
CA THR A 175 16.86 -27.55 4.32
C THR A 175 16.39 -26.19 3.80
N ARG A 176 15.48 -25.56 4.55
CA ARG A 176 14.97 -24.21 4.19
C ARG A 176 16.08 -23.16 4.18
N GLN A 177 17.10 -23.32 5.04
CA GLN A 177 18.20 -22.38 5.19
C GLN A 177 19.15 -22.35 4.00
N GLU A 178 19.19 -23.42 3.21
CA GLU A 178 20.01 -23.51 2.00
C GLU A 178 19.31 -22.90 0.77
N ALA A 179 17.98 -22.82 0.80
CA ALA A 179 17.20 -22.27 -0.29
C ALA A 179 17.30 -20.74 -0.33
N PRO A 180 17.23 -20.13 -1.52
CA PRO A 180 17.17 -18.67 -1.64
C PRO A 180 16.05 -18.07 -0.80
N VAL A 181 16.29 -16.87 -0.24
CA VAL A 181 15.27 -16.13 0.50
C VAL A 181 14.22 -15.59 -0.47
N PHE A 182 12.94 -15.73 -0.09
CA PHE A 182 11.81 -15.18 -0.83
C PHE A 182 11.05 -14.19 0.04
N TYR A 183 10.41 -13.25 -0.63
CA TYR A 183 9.58 -12.23 -0.02
C TYR A 183 8.20 -12.25 -0.67
N ASP A 184 7.17 -12.01 0.12
CA ASP A 184 5.80 -11.81 -0.35
C ASP A 184 5.54 -10.32 -0.49
N MET A 185 5.06 -9.88 -1.65
CA MET A 185 4.57 -8.51 -1.82
C MET A 185 3.30 -8.34 -1.00
N ASN A 186 3.32 -7.36 -0.08
CA ASN A 186 2.18 -7.10 0.80
C ASN A 186 1.30 -5.92 0.35
N ALA A 187 1.56 -5.39 -0.84
CA ALA A 187 0.81 -4.32 -1.50
C ALA A 187 0.61 -3.03 -0.66
N SER A 188 1.28 -2.89 0.48
CA SER A 188 1.01 -1.85 1.46
C SER A 188 1.52 -0.47 1.06
N ILE A 189 2.76 -0.39 0.55
CA ILE A 189 3.44 0.86 0.20
C ILE A 189 4.14 0.71 -1.14
N TYR A 190 3.98 1.71 -2.01
CA TYR A 190 4.75 1.87 -3.24
C TYR A 190 5.26 3.30 -3.35
N ALA A 191 6.56 3.51 -3.44
CA ALA A 191 7.18 4.80 -3.69
C ALA A 191 7.78 4.83 -5.10
N TYR A 192 7.17 5.60 -5.99
CA TYR A 192 7.53 5.69 -7.41
C TYR A 192 8.33 6.94 -7.72
N SER A 193 9.28 6.84 -8.64
CA SER A 193 9.76 8.01 -9.38
C SER A 193 8.62 8.54 -10.25
N SER A 194 8.29 9.83 -10.15
CA SER A 194 7.24 10.44 -10.97
C SER A 194 7.55 10.39 -12.45
N ILE A 195 8.82 10.53 -12.82
CA ILE A 195 9.28 10.40 -14.21
C ILE A 195 9.03 8.97 -14.70
N ALA A 196 9.50 7.97 -13.96
CA ALA A 196 9.30 6.57 -14.33
C ALA A 196 7.82 6.21 -14.42
N LEU A 197 6.99 6.70 -13.50
CA LEU A 197 5.55 6.43 -13.51
C LEU A 197 4.85 7.00 -14.76
N LYS A 198 5.33 8.15 -15.29
CA LYS A 198 4.81 8.74 -16.53
C LYS A 198 5.24 7.95 -17.77
N GLU A 199 6.45 7.40 -17.78
CA GLU A 199 7.05 6.69 -18.90
C GLU A 199 6.66 5.20 -18.96
N ILE A 200 6.25 4.59 -17.84
CA ILE A 200 5.89 3.17 -17.80
C ILE A 200 4.66 2.90 -18.68
N GLU A 201 4.82 2.00 -19.63
CA GLU A 201 3.71 1.34 -20.31
C GLU A 201 2.90 0.52 -19.29
N PRO A 202 1.56 0.48 -19.41
CA PRO A 202 0.72 -0.10 -18.36
C PRO A 202 1.07 -1.55 -18.07
N ALA A 203 1.15 -1.90 -16.82
CA ALA A 203 1.12 -3.23 -16.20
C ALA A 203 2.42 -3.84 -15.68
N ILE A 204 3.63 -3.43 -16.00
CA ILE A 204 4.82 -4.10 -15.45
C ILE A 204 5.65 -3.12 -14.63
N LEU A 205 5.41 -3.12 -13.32
CA LEU A 205 6.18 -2.33 -12.35
C LEU A 205 7.46 -3.01 -11.89
N LEU A 206 7.50 -4.33 -11.98
CA LEU A 206 8.57 -5.13 -11.42
C LEU A 206 9.51 -5.55 -12.54
N ASP A 207 10.53 -4.75 -12.72
CA ASP A 207 11.71 -5.10 -13.49
C ASP A 207 12.94 -5.07 -12.56
N GLU A 208 14.10 -5.37 -13.09
CA GLU A 208 15.38 -5.31 -12.37
C GLU A 208 15.77 -3.91 -11.83
N LYS A 209 14.97 -2.88 -12.13
CA LYS A 209 15.13 -1.51 -11.64
C LYS A 209 14.16 -1.15 -10.52
N CYS A 210 13.76 -2.10 -9.73
CA CYS A 210 12.98 -1.90 -8.52
C CYS A 210 13.77 -2.32 -7.28
N ASP A 211 13.38 -1.77 -6.11
CA ASP A 211 13.94 -2.14 -4.82
C ASP A 211 12.80 -2.32 -3.80
N ALA A 212 13.08 -2.83 -2.61
CA ALA A 212 12.06 -3.11 -1.63
C ALA A 212 12.49 -2.72 -0.22
N ILE A 213 11.47 -2.49 0.64
CA ILE A 213 11.60 -2.47 2.09
C ILE A 213 10.92 -3.70 2.68
N VAL A 214 11.47 -4.23 3.77
CA VAL A 214 10.87 -5.37 4.47
C VAL A 214 10.07 -4.85 5.66
N MET A 215 8.76 -5.09 5.62
CA MET A 215 7.83 -4.83 6.72
C MET A 215 7.67 -6.06 7.61
N ASP A 216 7.10 -5.89 8.79
CA ASP A 216 6.72 -7.03 9.63
C ASP A 216 5.69 -7.93 8.92
N ASP A 217 5.86 -9.23 9.09
CA ASP A 217 4.83 -10.20 8.73
C ASP A 217 3.72 -10.20 9.80
N THR A 218 2.61 -9.59 9.49
CA THR A 218 1.43 -9.52 10.37
C THR A 218 0.49 -10.71 10.21
N GLY A 219 0.82 -11.65 9.31
CA GLY A 219 0.05 -12.87 9.09
C GLY A 219 -1.08 -12.75 8.06
N VAL A 220 -1.67 -11.58 7.88
CA VAL A 220 -2.60 -11.23 6.80
C VAL A 220 -2.00 -10.07 6.05
N LEU A 221 -1.68 -10.28 4.77
CA LEU A 221 -0.98 -9.29 3.95
C LEU A 221 -1.93 -8.23 3.40
N ASP A 222 -3.15 -8.64 3.03
CA ASP A 222 -4.19 -7.81 2.41
C ASP A 222 -5.58 -8.34 2.79
N ILE A 223 -6.60 -7.52 2.65
CA ILE A 223 -8.01 -7.88 2.88
C ILE A 223 -8.64 -8.26 1.54
N ASP A 224 -8.70 -9.55 1.24
CA ASP A 224 -9.29 -10.06 0.00
C ASP A 224 -10.58 -10.85 0.21
N SER A 225 -10.85 -11.29 1.43
CA SER A 225 -12.06 -12.02 1.83
C SER A 225 -12.62 -11.47 3.15
N GLU A 226 -13.87 -11.84 3.47
CA GLU A 226 -14.44 -11.54 4.79
C GLU A 226 -13.65 -12.20 5.91
N GLU A 227 -13.11 -13.39 5.68
CA GLU A 227 -12.25 -14.08 6.63
C GLU A 227 -10.94 -13.31 6.90
N ASP A 228 -10.29 -12.79 5.87
CA ASP A 228 -9.11 -11.92 6.03
C ASP A 228 -9.46 -10.67 6.82
N TYR A 229 -10.62 -10.06 6.53
CA TYR A 229 -11.09 -8.88 7.23
C TYR A 229 -11.29 -9.14 8.73
N GLU A 230 -11.93 -10.27 9.09
CA GLU A 230 -12.14 -10.66 10.48
C GLU A 230 -10.82 -10.99 11.18
N LEU A 231 -9.97 -11.81 10.55
CA LEU A 231 -8.66 -12.19 11.10
C LEU A 231 -7.75 -10.98 11.29
N MET A 232 -7.72 -10.07 10.33
CA MET A 232 -6.89 -8.88 10.44
C MET A 232 -7.33 -7.99 11.60
N GLN A 233 -8.63 -7.88 11.91
CA GLN A 233 -9.11 -7.14 13.08
C GLN A 233 -8.65 -7.77 14.41
N VAL A 234 -8.64 -9.11 14.51
CA VAL A 234 -8.13 -9.81 15.70
C VAL A 234 -6.63 -9.53 15.88
N ILE A 235 -5.86 -9.64 14.80
CA ILE A 235 -4.42 -9.35 14.81
C ILE A 235 -4.16 -7.88 15.14
N ALA A 236 -4.90 -6.97 14.51
CA ALA A 236 -4.79 -5.52 14.73
C ALA A 236 -5.02 -5.16 16.19
N LYS A 237 -6.08 -5.68 16.81
CA LYS A 237 -6.36 -5.45 18.23
C LYS A 237 -5.18 -5.86 19.11
N PHE A 238 -4.64 -7.07 18.88
CA PHE A 238 -3.46 -7.52 19.60
C PHE A 238 -2.25 -6.60 19.39
N LEU A 239 -1.97 -6.20 18.13
CA LEU A 239 -0.82 -5.35 17.82
C LEU A 239 -0.97 -3.94 18.41
N PHE A 240 -2.15 -3.33 18.31
CA PHE A 240 -2.41 -2.00 18.84
C PHE A 240 -2.34 -1.96 20.38
N GLU A 241 -2.73 -3.02 21.07
CA GLU A 241 -2.65 -3.12 22.53
C GLU A 241 -1.25 -3.46 23.05
N ASN A 242 -0.43 -4.18 22.26
CA ASN A 242 0.81 -4.80 22.77
C ASN A 242 2.10 -4.37 22.07
N LYS A 243 2.01 -3.58 20.98
CA LYS A 243 3.18 -3.16 20.19
C LYS A 243 3.15 -1.66 19.93
N GLU A 244 3.99 -0.92 20.63
CA GLU A 244 4.05 0.55 20.60
C GLU A 244 4.08 1.14 19.17
N LYS A 245 4.85 0.54 18.27
CA LYS A 245 4.98 1.03 16.88
C LYS A 245 3.70 1.01 16.06
N TYR A 246 2.69 0.19 16.44
CA TYR A 246 1.37 0.18 15.79
C TYR A 246 0.36 1.09 16.48
N HIS A 247 0.65 1.51 17.71
CA HIS A 247 -0.30 2.20 18.57
C HIS A 247 -0.62 3.62 18.07
N GLU A 248 0.38 4.36 17.60
CA GLU A 248 0.25 5.77 17.27
C GLU A 248 -0.70 6.05 16.08
N VAL A 249 -0.63 5.23 15.01
CA VAL A 249 -1.53 5.37 13.86
C VAL A 249 -2.97 5.08 14.29
N TYR A 250 -3.17 4.04 15.09
CA TYR A 250 -4.48 3.68 15.64
C TYR A 250 -5.03 4.80 16.54
N GLN A 251 -4.24 5.31 17.46
CA GLN A 251 -4.65 6.38 18.38
C GLN A 251 -5.05 7.66 17.65
N LEU A 252 -4.26 8.07 16.66
CA LEU A 252 -4.60 9.26 15.88
C LEU A 252 -5.90 9.06 15.12
N ALA A 253 -6.06 7.94 14.39
CA ALA A 253 -7.28 7.64 13.67
C ALA A 253 -8.51 7.56 14.61
N GLN A 254 -8.36 6.94 15.80
CA GLN A 254 -9.40 6.84 16.80
C GLN A 254 -9.82 8.21 17.37
N SER A 255 -8.88 9.15 17.50
CA SER A 255 -9.16 10.49 18.01
C SER A 255 -10.07 11.34 17.13
N TRP A 256 -10.32 10.90 15.90
CA TRP A 256 -11.18 11.59 14.92
C TRP A 256 -12.65 11.19 15.00
N ARG A 257 -12.99 10.17 15.77
CA ARG A 257 -14.38 9.71 16.02
C ARG A 257 -15.24 10.69 16.76
#